data_99ca1beeedc7ed55cc5fb6913b46d454
#
_entry.id   99ca1beeedc7ed55cc5fb6913b46d454
#
_cell.length_a   1.000
_cell.length_b   1.000
_cell.length_c   1.000
_cell.angle_alpha   90.00
_cell.angle_beta   90.00
_cell.angle_gamma   90.00
#
_symmetry.space_group_name_H-M   'P 1'
#
loop_
_entity.id
_entity.type
_entity.pdbx_description
1 polymer ?
#
loop_
_entity_poly.entity_id
_entity_poly.type
_entity_poly.pdbx_seq_one_letter_code
_entity_poly.pdbx_strand_id
1 'polypeptide(L)'
;MFNLQHIRYIGGLDISFDKKDANRACAYITVFDLQTNKIVYENYHLCSMTIPYVSGFLGFREIPEYKLLLTAMKNEESPYYPDVLMIDGFGILHPREFGSASHLGLELDIPTIGIAKTLLCMDGLNEHTIKQQFREKCHSKGDFIPLMGDSSTVWGVAFKSSEHAQNPIYISIGHKISLETATQLVMQTCIFKTPEPIRNSDIKSKLYF
;
A
#
# COMPACT_ATOMS: atom_id res chain seq x y z
N MET A 1 -18.38 -6.73 -9.75
CA MET A 1 -17.86 -7.24 -8.46
C MET A 1 -16.53 -7.92 -8.74
N PHE A 2 -15.46 -7.46 -8.16
CA PHE A 2 -14.13 -8.03 -8.37
C PHE A 2 -14.10 -9.44 -7.76
N ASN A 3 -13.79 -10.47 -8.56
CA ASN A 3 -13.80 -11.85 -8.06
C ASN A 3 -12.37 -12.24 -7.65
N LEU A 4 -12.16 -12.53 -6.37
CA LEU A 4 -10.89 -12.99 -5.78
C LEU A 4 -10.26 -14.17 -6.54
N GLN A 5 -11.08 -15.03 -7.15
CA GLN A 5 -10.61 -16.22 -7.87
C GLN A 5 -9.77 -15.91 -9.12
N HIS A 6 -9.80 -14.69 -9.63
CA HIS A 6 -9.04 -14.27 -10.82
C HIS A 6 -7.79 -13.46 -10.48
N ILE A 7 -7.58 -13.11 -9.20
CA ILE A 7 -6.40 -12.35 -8.77
C ILE A 7 -5.24 -13.32 -8.53
N ARG A 8 -4.17 -13.14 -9.28
CA ARG A 8 -2.94 -13.90 -9.13
C ARG A 8 -1.74 -13.04 -8.78
N TYR A 9 -1.57 -11.92 -9.46
CA TYR A 9 -0.39 -11.08 -9.35
C TYR A 9 -0.67 -9.81 -8.54
N ILE A 10 0.05 -9.64 -7.44
CA ILE A 10 -0.04 -8.46 -6.57
C ILE A 10 1.22 -7.63 -6.71
N GLY A 11 1.10 -6.43 -7.27
CA GLY A 11 2.19 -5.47 -7.32
C GLY A 11 2.33 -4.71 -6.00
N GLY A 12 3.55 -4.56 -5.51
CA GLY A 12 3.88 -3.68 -4.37
C GLY A 12 4.75 -2.53 -4.85
N LEU A 13 4.38 -1.32 -4.48
CA LEU A 13 5.08 -0.09 -4.84
C LEU A 13 5.58 0.63 -3.59
N ASP A 14 6.84 1.02 -3.62
CA ASP A 14 7.47 1.83 -2.60
C ASP A 14 8.55 2.73 -3.21
N ILE A 15 8.88 3.82 -2.53
CA ILE A 15 9.92 4.74 -2.93
C ILE A 15 10.82 5.07 -1.75
N SER A 16 12.12 4.91 -1.92
CA SER A 16 13.12 5.25 -0.93
C SER A 16 13.95 6.45 -1.37
N PHE A 17 14.39 7.24 -0.40
CA PHE A 17 15.17 8.45 -0.62
C PHE A 17 16.60 8.27 -0.10
N ASP A 18 17.56 8.86 -0.83
CA ASP A 18 18.93 8.94 -0.37
C ASP A 18 19.04 9.81 0.89
N LYS A 19 19.68 9.28 1.93
CA LYS A 19 19.89 10.02 3.19
C LYS A 19 20.80 11.22 3.05
N LYS A 20 21.66 11.24 2.01
CA LYS A 20 22.62 12.31 1.75
C LYS A 20 22.08 13.37 0.80
N ASP A 21 21.12 13.01 -0.05
CA ASP A 21 20.48 13.90 -1.01
C ASP A 21 19.00 13.57 -1.13
N ALA A 22 18.16 14.33 -0.43
CA ALA A 22 16.71 14.14 -0.40
C ALA A 22 16.01 14.29 -1.77
N ASN A 23 16.73 14.78 -2.78
CA ASN A 23 16.21 14.83 -4.16
C ASN A 23 16.43 13.52 -4.91
N ARG A 24 17.37 12.67 -4.49
CA ARG A 24 17.59 11.37 -5.11
C ARG A 24 16.65 10.33 -4.51
N ALA A 25 15.94 9.62 -5.37
CA ALA A 25 15.00 8.58 -4.96
C ALA A 25 15.11 7.35 -5.87
N CYS A 26 14.65 6.23 -5.34
CA CYS A 26 14.47 4.99 -6.08
C CYS A 26 13.03 4.52 -5.93
N ALA A 27 12.24 4.62 -6.98
CA ALA A 27 10.94 3.98 -7.06
C ALA A 27 11.13 2.50 -7.41
N TYR A 28 10.43 1.63 -6.73
CA TYR A 28 10.56 0.18 -6.91
C TYR A 28 9.20 -0.49 -7.02
N ILE A 29 9.11 -1.49 -7.88
CA ILE A 29 7.98 -2.40 -7.98
C ILE A 29 8.46 -3.84 -7.80
N THR A 30 7.73 -4.59 -6.99
CA THR A 30 7.82 -6.05 -6.99
C THR A 30 6.46 -6.64 -7.27
N VAL A 31 6.42 -7.80 -7.94
CA VAL A 31 5.17 -8.53 -8.15
C VAL A 31 5.23 -9.88 -7.46
N PHE A 32 4.25 -10.10 -6.61
CA PHE A 32 4.07 -11.33 -5.84
C PHE A 32 3.01 -12.22 -6.51
N ASP A 33 3.33 -13.48 -6.73
CA ASP A 33 2.40 -14.48 -7.26
C ASP A 33 1.73 -15.22 -6.08
N LEU A 34 0.43 -15.05 -5.92
CA LEU A 34 -0.37 -15.68 -4.87
C LEU A 34 -0.41 -17.22 -4.95
N GLN A 35 -0.20 -17.79 -6.13
CA GLN A 35 -0.19 -19.24 -6.32
C GLN A 35 1.11 -19.88 -5.84
N THR A 36 2.23 -19.24 -6.12
CA THR A 36 3.56 -19.76 -5.76
C THR A 36 4.11 -19.19 -4.45
N ASN A 37 3.48 -18.14 -3.91
CA ASN A 37 3.94 -17.37 -2.75
C ASN A 37 5.37 -16.82 -2.92
N LYS A 38 5.71 -16.35 -4.13
CA LYS A 38 7.04 -15.84 -4.46
C LYS A 38 6.95 -14.49 -5.18
N ILE A 39 8.01 -13.69 -5.06
CA ILE A 39 8.26 -12.57 -5.96
C ILE A 39 8.66 -13.15 -7.34
N VAL A 40 7.94 -12.75 -8.39
CA VAL A 40 8.13 -13.25 -9.77
C VAL A 40 8.62 -12.17 -10.73
N TYR A 41 8.54 -10.91 -10.33
CA TYR A 41 9.05 -9.77 -11.09
C TYR A 41 9.51 -8.66 -10.16
N GLU A 42 10.55 -7.95 -10.57
CA GLU A 42 11.02 -6.73 -9.90
C GLU A 42 11.63 -5.76 -10.92
N ASN A 43 11.39 -4.47 -10.69
CA ASN A 43 11.99 -3.39 -11.49
C ASN A 43 12.09 -2.12 -10.66
N TYR A 44 12.95 -1.19 -11.08
CA TYR A 44 13.17 0.06 -10.38
C TYR A 44 13.43 1.23 -11.33
N HIS A 45 13.24 2.43 -10.82
CA HIS A 45 13.56 3.67 -11.49
C HIS A 45 14.26 4.63 -10.53
N LEU A 46 15.51 5.01 -10.88
CA LEU A 46 16.23 6.05 -10.15
C LEU A 46 15.78 7.40 -10.67
N CYS A 47 15.31 8.24 -9.78
CA CYS A 47 14.70 9.52 -10.14
C CYS A 47 15.22 10.69 -9.29
N SER A 48 15.02 11.88 -9.79
CA SER A 48 15.27 13.12 -9.07
C SER A 48 13.95 13.78 -8.68
N MET A 49 13.67 13.81 -7.38
CA MET A 49 12.43 14.35 -6.81
C MET A 49 12.52 15.86 -6.62
N THR A 50 12.13 16.62 -7.62
CA THR A 50 12.12 18.09 -7.57
C THR A 50 10.88 18.68 -6.89
N ILE A 51 9.78 17.90 -6.82
CA ILE A 51 8.55 18.32 -6.14
C ILE A 51 8.78 18.27 -4.63
N PRO A 52 8.56 19.37 -3.87
CA PRO A 52 8.76 19.38 -2.43
C PRO A 52 7.79 18.41 -1.72
N TYR A 53 8.24 17.87 -0.58
CA TYR A 53 7.37 17.09 0.30
C TYR A 53 6.33 18.02 0.94
N VAL A 54 5.05 17.73 0.68
CA VAL A 54 3.93 18.39 1.35
C VAL A 54 3.04 17.30 1.94
N SER A 55 2.87 17.33 3.27
CA SER A 55 2.06 16.32 3.96
C SER A 55 0.64 16.26 3.39
N GLY A 56 0.17 15.05 3.09
CA GLY A 56 -1.11 14.80 2.46
C GLY A 56 -1.15 15.05 0.94
N PHE A 57 -0.03 15.39 0.29
CA PHE A 57 0.08 15.53 -1.17
C PHE A 57 1.16 14.60 -1.77
N LEU A 58 1.51 13.54 -1.04
CA LEU A 58 2.58 12.63 -1.40
C LEU A 58 2.39 12.01 -2.79
N GLY A 59 1.15 11.68 -3.16
CA GLY A 59 0.82 11.11 -4.46
C GLY A 59 1.32 11.95 -5.65
N PHE A 60 1.25 13.28 -5.59
CA PHE A 60 1.73 14.14 -6.69
C PHE A 60 3.23 14.00 -6.94
N ARG A 61 3.99 13.61 -5.93
CA ARG A 61 5.42 13.41 -6.00
C ARG A 61 5.80 12.01 -6.47
N GLU A 62 5.08 10.99 -6.05
CA GLU A 62 5.44 9.58 -6.23
C GLU A 62 4.78 8.92 -7.44
N ILE A 63 3.55 9.30 -7.75
CA ILE A 63 2.77 8.64 -8.81
C ILE A 63 3.41 8.73 -10.19
N PRO A 64 4.02 9.84 -10.62
CA PRO A 64 4.71 9.88 -11.90
C PRO A 64 5.76 8.76 -12.04
N GLU A 65 6.52 8.48 -10.97
CA GLU A 65 7.56 7.47 -10.97
C GLU A 65 6.99 6.04 -10.99
N TYR A 66 5.92 5.81 -10.25
CA TYR A 66 5.20 4.52 -10.28
C TYR A 66 4.58 4.22 -11.64
N LYS A 67 4.07 5.26 -12.31
CA LYS A 67 3.54 5.15 -13.69
C LYS A 67 4.60 4.74 -14.69
N LEU A 68 5.83 5.24 -14.58
CA LEU A 68 6.93 4.84 -15.45
C LEU A 68 7.20 3.34 -15.34
N LEU A 69 7.25 2.80 -14.11
CA LEU A 69 7.48 1.37 -13.87
C LEU A 69 6.36 0.49 -14.47
N LEU A 70 5.11 0.88 -14.25
CA LEU A 70 3.96 0.13 -14.76
C LEU A 70 3.81 0.26 -16.28
N THR A 71 4.14 1.42 -16.84
CA THR A 71 4.15 1.64 -18.29
C THR A 71 5.23 0.79 -18.95
N ALA A 72 6.42 0.70 -18.36
CA ALA A 72 7.49 -0.18 -18.85
C ALA A 72 7.03 -1.63 -18.90
N MET A 73 6.43 -2.15 -17.82
CA MET A 73 5.88 -3.52 -17.79
C MET A 73 4.83 -3.75 -18.89
N LYS A 74 3.99 -2.75 -19.14
CA LYS A 74 2.95 -2.84 -20.18
C LYS A 74 3.54 -2.84 -21.59
N ASN A 75 4.55 -2.00 -21.84
CA ASN A 75 5.23 -1.92 -23.12
C ASN A 75 6.06 -3.19 -23.44
N GLU A 76 6.58 -3.83 -22.39
CA GLU A 76 7.30 -5.11 -22.49
C GLU A 76 6.36 -6.32 -22.57
N GLU A 77 5.05 -6.09 -22.58
CA GLU A 77 4.04 -7.16 -22.53
C GLU A 77 4.30 -8.18 -21.43
N SER A 78 4.73 -7.68 -20.26
CA SER A 78 5.12 -8.53 -19.14
C SER A 78 3.99 -9.47 -18.72
N PRO A 79 4.22 -10.79 -18.66
CA PRO A 79 3.21 -11.75 -18.20
C PRO A 79 2.88 -11.63 -16.72
N TYR A 80 3.63 -10.78 -16.00
CA TYR A 80 3.48 -10.53 -14.56
C TYR A 80 2.83 -9.17 -14.27
N TYR A 81 2.16 -8.55 -15.26
CA TYR A 81 1.45 -7.30 -15.00
C TYR A 81 0.44 -7.50 -13.86
N PRO A 82 0.45 -6.66 -12.81
CA PRO A 82 -0.32 -6.92 -11.60
C PRO A 82 -1.83 -6.76 -11.82
N ASP A 83 -2.61 -7.64 -11.19
CA ASP A 83 -4.08 -7.54 -11.13
C ASP A 83 -4.54 -6.51 -10.09
N VAL A 84 -3.74 -6.34 -9.03
CA VAL A 84 -3.98 -5.40 -7.92
C VAL A 84 -2.65 -4.79 -7.49
N LEU A 85 -2.65 -3.51 -7.14
CA LEU A 85 -1.49 -2.82 -6.57
C LEU A 85 -1.67 -2.54 -5.07
N MET A 86 -0.64 -2.80 -4.30
CA MET A 86 -0.48 -2.37 -2.91
C MET A 86 0.52 -1.22 -2.85
N ILE A 87 0.14 -0.11 -2.26
CA ILE A 87 0.94 1.11 -2.18
C ILE A 87 1.25 1.41 -0.70
N ASP A 88 2.52 1.65 -0.35
CA ASP A 88 2.89 2.18 0.97
C ASP A 88 2.36 3.61 1.09
N GLY A 89 1.14 3.73 1.59
CA GLY A 89 0.40 4.98 1.67
C GLY A 89 -1.10 4.76 1.87
N PHE A 90 -1.86 5.83 1.73
CA PHE A 90 -3.29 5.83 1.99
C PHE A 90 -4.11 5.68 0.70
N GLY A 91 -5.27 5.01 0.83
CA GLY A 91 -6.37 5.11 -0.12
C GLY A 91 -7.37 6.20 0.33
N ILE A 92 -8.63 5.82 0.52
CA ILE A 92 -9.68 6.74 1.02
C ILE A 92 -9.49 7.14 2.48
N LEU A 93 -8.70 6.39 3.28
CA LEU A 93 -8.34 6.73 4.66
C LEU A 93 -7.35 7.92 4.67
N HIS A 94 -7.81 9.06 4.26
CA HIS A 94 -7.01 10.27 4.07
C HIS A 94 -7.89 11.50 4.32
N PRO A 95 -7.40 12.61 4.93
CA PRO A 95 -8.20 13.79 5.22
C PRO A 95 -8.94 14.40 4.02
N ARG A 96 -8.49 14.12 2.81
CA ARG A 96 -9.16 14.49 1.54
C ARG A 96 -9.84 13.29 0.87
N GLU A 97 -10.02 12.18 1.58
CA GLU A 97 -10.62 10.94 1.05
C GLU A 97 -9.92 10.41 -0.22
N PHE A 98 -8.72 10.90 -0.50
CA PHE A 98 -7.99 10.67 -1.74
C PHE A 98 -6.47 10.67 -1.49
N GLY A 99 -5.93 9.52 -1.07
CA GLY A 99 -4.50 9.31 -0.88
C GLY A 99 -3.80 8.78 -2.14
N SER A 100 -2.51 8.45 -2.01
CA SER A 100 -1.67 7.99 -3.15
C SER A 100 -2.22 6.73 -3.83
N ALA A 101 -2.78 5.78 -3.07
CA ALA A 101 -3.36 4.58 -3.65
C ALA A 101 -4.62 4.88 -4.47
N SER A 102 -5.50 5.79 -4.00
CA SER A 102 -6.67 6.21 -4.76
C SER A 102 -6.26 6.96 -6.02
N HIS A 103 -5.28 7.83 -5.92
CA HIS A 103 -4.79 8.63 -7.04
C HIS A 103 -4.17 7.74 -8.14
N LEU A 104 -3.23 6.86 -7.79
CA LEU A 104 -2.62 5.94 -8.76
C LEU A 104 -3.65 5.02 -9.41
N GLY A 105 -4.57 4.47 -8.60
CA GLY A 105 -5.61 3.58 -9.08
C GLY A 105 -6.54 4.24 -10.08
N LEU A 106 -6.92 5.49 -9.83
CA LEU A 106 -7.76 6.27 -10.76
C LEU A 106 -7.03 6.56 -12.08
N GLU A 107 -5.75 6.96 -12.03
CA GLU A 107 -4.98 7.30 -13.22
C GLU A 107 -4.68 6.11 -14.14
N LEU A 108 -4.49 4.92 -13.56
CA LEU A 108 -4.17 3.70 -14.31
C LEU A 108 -5.38 2.79 -14.55
N ASP A 109 -6.51 3.12 -13.93
CA ASP A 109 -7.74 2.32 -13.96
C ASP A 109 -7.54 0.88 -13.46
N ILE A 110 -6.65 0.68 -12.47
CA ILE A 110 -6.29 -0.60 -11.87
C ILE A 110 -6.74 -0.66 -10.39
N PRO A 111 -7.16 -1.82 -9.86
CA PRO A 111 -7.49 -1.96 -8.45
C PRO A 111 -6.27 -1.66 -7.57
N THR A 112 -6.48 -0.83 -6.52
CA THR A 112 -5.41 -0.44 -5.61
C THR A 112 -5.83 -0.50 -4.15
N ILE A 113 -4.87 -0.83 -3.28
CA ILE A 113 -4.99 -0.91 -1.83
C ILE A 113 -3.96 0.02 -1.20
N GLY A 114 -4.39 0.92 -0.31
CA GLY A 114 -3.49 1.72 0.51
C GLY A 114 -3.14 0.98 1.80
N ILE A 115 -1.84 0.91 2.11
CA ILE A 115 -1.32 0.28 3.32
C ILE A 115 -0.39 1.24 4.02
N ALA A 116 -0.82 1.75 5.18
CA ALA A 116 -0.06 2.72 5.94
C ALA A 116 0.43 2.14 7.29
N LYS A 117 1.53 2.65 7.79
CA LYS A 117 2.14 2.27 9.08
C LYS A 117 1.72 3.21 10.23
N THR A 118 1.16 4.36 9.89
CA THR A 118 0.66 5.40 10.79
C THR A 118 -0.75 5.79 10.38
N LEU A 119 -1.53 6.37 11.29
CA LEU A 119 -2.87 6.85 11.01
C LEU A 119 -2.86 8.38 10.94
N LEU A 120 -3.45 8.94 9.91
CA LEU A 120 -3.75 10.38 9.86
C LEU A 120 -5.04 10.64 10.65
N CYS A 121 -5.06 11.70 11.46
CA CYS A 121 -6.27 12.12 12.14
C CYS A 121 -7.27 12.66 11.10
N MET A 122 -8.43 12.06 11.05
CA MET A 122 -9.55 12.47 10.18
C MET A 122 -10.86 11.94 10.74
N ASP A 123 -11.95 12.65 10.53
CA ASP A 123 -13.31 12.21 10.86
C ASP A 123 -13.41 11.59 12.28
N GLY A 124 -12.83 12.26 13.29
CA GLY A 124 -12.79 11.77 14.68
C GLY A 124 -11.83 10.64 14.97
N LEU A 125 -11.22 10.02 13.95
CA LEU A 125 -10.22 8.96 14.13
C LEU A 125 -8.94 9.52 14.74
N ASN A 126 -8.47 8.86 15.81
CA ASN A 126 -7.24 9.20 16.52
C ASN A 126 -6.34 7.98 16.67
N GLU A 127 -5.07 8.11 16.29
CA GLU A 127 -4.13 6.99 16.27
C GLU A 127 -3.92 6.37 17.65
N HIS A 128 -3.86 7.17 18.71
CA HIS A 128 -3.65 6.67 20.07
C HIS A 128 -4.81 5.78 20.51
N THR A 129 -6.04 6.26 20.32
CA THR A 129 -7.26 5.52 20.67
C THR A 129 -7.38 4.23 19.86
N ILE A 130 -7.09 4.28 18.57
CA ILE A 130 -7.12 3.10 17.70
C ILE A 130 -6.07 2.07 18.12
N LYS A 131 -4.84 2.49 18.45
CA LYS A 131 -3.79 1.59 18.94
C LYS A 131 -4.15 0.96 20.28
N GLN A 132 -4.84 1.68 21.16
CA GLN A 132 -5.33 1.12 22.42
C GLN A 132 -6.40 0.05 22.15
N GLN A 133 -7.44 0.36 21.38
CA GLN A 133 -8.48 -0.60 21.01
C GLN A 133 -7.92 -1.84 20.30
N PHE A 134 -6.93 -1.62 19.43
CA PHE A 134 -6.26 -2.70 18.73
C PHE A 134 -5.57 -3.68 19.68
N ARG A 135 -4.85 -3.19 20.70
CA ARG A 135 -4.21 -4.05 21.71
C ARG A 135 -5.20 -4.83 22.56
N GLU A 136 -6.36 -4.23 22.82
CA GLU A 136 -7.43 -4.85 23.61
C GLU A 136 -8.21 -5.93 22.85
N LYS A 137 -8.33 -5.79 21.50
CA LYS A 137 -9.23 -6.62 20.69
C LYS A 137 -8.53 -7.54 19.69
N CYS A 138 -7.29 -7.23 19.29
CA CYS A 138 -6.60 -7.98 18.26
C CYS A 138 -5.44 -8.78 18.84
N HIS A 139 -5.63 -10.09 18.99
CA HIS A 139 -4.68 -10.98 19.66
C HIS A 139 -3.95 -11.89 18.67
N SER A 140 -4.63 -12.34 17.60
CA SER A 140 -4.10 -13.27 16.61
C SER A 140 -3.90 -12.61 15.25
N LYS A 141 -2.98 -13.14 14.44
CA LYS A 141 -2.81 -12.72 13.05
C LYS A 141 -4.14 -12.82 12.31
N GLY A 142 -4.50 -11.78 11.59
CA GLY A 142 -5.76 -11.68 10.87
C GLY A 142 -6.86 -10.90 11.60
N ASP A 143 -6.72 -10.69 12.92
CA ASP A 143 -7.65 -9.84 13.65
C ASP A 143 -7.58 -8.40 13.14
N PHE A 144 -8.72 -7.72 13.16
CA PHE A 144 -8.78 -6.31 12.80
C PHE A 144 -9.93 -5.59 13.51
N ILE A 145 -9.81 -4.26 13.56
CA ILE A 145 -10.90 -3.38 13.96
C ILE A 145 -11.26 -2.44 12.83
N PRO A 146 -12.54 -2.20 12.54
CA PRO A 146 -12.95 -1.21 11.54
C PRO A 146 -12.61 0.20 12.04
N LEU A 147 -12.15 1.04 11.12
CA LEU A 147 -11.89 2.46 11.34
C LEU A 147 -13.16 3.23 10.96
N MET A 148 -14.10 3.30 11.89
CA MET A 148 -15.35 4.02 11.73
C MET A 148 -15.18 5.44 12.22
N GLY A 149 -15.40 6.42 11.36
CA GLY A 149 -15.37 7.84 11.71
C GLY A 149 -16.65 8.33 12.37
N ASP A 150 -16.65 9.57 12.82
CA ASP A 150 -17.83 10.25 13.40
C ASP A 150 -18.98 10.36 12.39
N SER A 151 -18.67 10.39 11.10
CA SER A 151 -19.66 10.35 10.00
C SER A 151 -20.35 8.99 9.84
N SER A 152 -20.00 7.97 10.65
CA SER A 152 -20.40 6.58 10.50
C SER A 152 -19.85 5.89 9.23
N THR A 153 -18.91 6.51 8.55
CA THR A 153 -18.20 5.92 7.41
C THR A 153 -17.08 5.00 7.90
N VAL A 154 -16.97 3.80 7.30
CA VAL A 154 -15.83 2.91 7.53
C VAL A 154 -14.73 3.23 6.51
N TRP A 155 -13.68 3.91 6.97
CA TRP A 155 -12.57 4.38 6.14
C TRP A 155 -11.52 3.31 5.83
N GLY A 156 -11.50 2.24 6.62
CA GLY A 156 -10.53 1.17 6.49
C GLY A 156 -10.54 0.25 7.70
N VAL A 157 -9.45 -0.49 7.89
CA VAL A 157 -9.26 -1.33 9.07
C VAL A 157 -7.86 -1.15 9.67
N ALA A 158 -7.76 -1.26 10.99
CA ALA A 158 -6.51 -1.46 11.69
C ALA A 158 -6.29 -2.97 11.85
N PHE A 159 -5.29 -3.50 11.16
CA PHE A 159 -5.11 -4.95 10.92
C PHE A 159 -3.87 -5.50 11.62
N LYS A 160 -4.01 -6.67 12.25
CA LYS A 160 -2.92 -7.44 12.86
C LYS A 160 -2.29 -8.37 11.83
N SER A 161 -1.20 -7.93 11.25
CA SER A 161 -0.55 -8.60 10.11
C SER A 161 0.32 -9.79 10.49
N SER A 162 0.76 -9.89 11.76
CA SER A 162 1.53 -11.03 12.28
C SER A 162 1.28 -11.24 13.77
N GLU A 163 1.58 -12.42 14.27
CA GLU A 163 1.42 -12.76 15.70
C GLU A 163 2.20 -11.79 16.61
N HIS A 164 3.38 -11.36 16.19
CA HIS A 164 4.26 -10.50 16.98
C HIS A 164 4.02 -9.00 16.76
N ALA A 165 3.07 -8.62 15.90
CA ALA A 165 2.80 -7.22 15.63
C ALA A 165 2.16 -6.52 16.84
N GLN A 166 2.89 -5.57 17.44
CA GLN A 166 2.43 -4.75 18.58
C GLN A 166 1.58 -3.55 18.12
N ASN A 167 1.74 -3.13 16.89
CA ASN A 167 0.99 -2.03 16.28
C ASN A 167 0.37 -2.49 14.96
N PRO A 168 -0.84 -2.01 14.64
CA PRO A 168 -1.50 -2.35 13.39
C PRO A 168 -0.75 -1.82 12.17
N ILE A 169 -1.09 -2.36 11.02
CA ILE A 169 -1.05 -1.66 9.75
C ILE A 169 -2.47 -1.19 9.43
N TYR A 170 -2.58 -0.11 8.67
CA TYR A 170 -3.87 0.48 8.30
C TYR A 170 -4.14 0.19 6.84
N ILE A 171 -5.25 -0.52 6.56
CA ILE A 171 -5.65 -0.92 5.21
C ILE A 171 -6.84 -0.07 4.80
N SER A 172 -6.77 0.53 3.63
CA SER A 172 -7.87 1.27 3.04
C SER A 172 -8.05 1.00 1.56
N ILE A 173 -9.26 1.18 1.07
CA ILE A 173 -9.58 1.10 -0.35
C ILE A 173 -8.83 2.20 -1.10
N GLY A 174 -8.16 1.84 -2.18
CA GLY A 174 -7.64 2.82 -3.14
C GLY A 174 -8.63 3.03 -4.30
N HIS A 175 -8.76 2.04 -5.18
CA HIS A 175 -9.61 2.08 -6.36
C HIS A 175 -10.14 0.68 -6.72
N LYS A 176 -11.36 0.59 -7.22
CA LYS A 176 -11.98 -0.64 -7.80
C LYS A 176 -11.87 -1.92 -6.97
N ILE A 177 -11.82 -1.85 -5.66
CA ILE A 177 -11.73 -3.02 -4.78
C ILE A 177 -12.60 -2.81 -3.53
N SER A 178 -13.17 -3.87 -2.98
CA SER A 178 -13.86 -3.79 -1.68
C SER A 178 -12.88 -3.86 -0.52
N LEU A 179 -13.26 -3.30 0.63
CA LEU A 179 -12.43 -3.36 1.85
C LEU A 179 -12.23 -4.82 2.32
N GLU A 180 -13.23 -5.66 2.16
CA GLU A 180 -13.16 -7.09 2.46
C GLU A 180 -12.10 -7.78 1.59
N THR A 181 -12.16 -7.61 0.27
CA THR A 181 -11.18 -8.16 -0.68
C THR A 181 -9.78 -7.63 -0.39
N ALA A 182 -9.64 -6.33 -0.14
CA ALA A 182 -8.36 -5.71 0.20
C ALA A 182 -7.75 -6.34 1.47
N THR A 183 -8.54 -6.51 2.53
CA THR A 183 -8.09 -7.10 3.79
C THR A 183 -7.67 -8.57 3.61
N GLN A 184 -8.42 -9.35 2.82
CA GLN A 184 -8.09 -10.75 2.52
C GLN A 184 -6.77 -10.87 1.73
N LEU A 185 -6.54 -10.03 0.71
CA LEU A 185 -5.30 -10.02 -0.06
C LEU A 185 -4.10 -9.62 0.80
N VAL A 186 -4.28 -8.63 1.67
CA VAL A 186 -3.22 -8.23 2.62
C VAL A 186 -2.90 -9.39 3.57
N MET A 187 -3.91 -10.08 4.10
CA MET A 187 -3.71 -11.24 4.98
C MET A 187 -2.91 -12.35 4.29
N GLN A 188 -3.22 -12.66 3.04
CA GLN A 188 -2.54 -13.70 2.26
C GLN A 188 -1.08 -13.33 1.94
N THR A 189 -0.77 -12.05 1.78
CA THR A 189 0.57 -11.57 1.42
C THR A 189 1.44 -11.18 2.61
N CYS A 190 0.90 -11.16 3.85
CA CYS A 190 1.66 -10.86 5.07
C CYS A 190 2.33 -12.11 5.64
N ILE A 191 3.64 -12.22 5.46
CA ILE A 191 4.51 -13.15 6.21
C ILE A 191 5.02 -12.44 7.47
N PHE A 192 5.40 -11.20 7.34
CA PHE A 192 5.85 -10.30 8.40
C PHE A 192 4.83 -9.18 8.66
N LYS A 193 5.28 -8.08 9.25
CA LYS A 193 4.40 -6.95 9.57
C LYS A 193 3.84 -6.26 8.32
N THR A 194 4.63 -6.12 7.27
CA THR A 194 4.23 -5.48 6.00
C THR A 194 4.01 -6.57 4.95
N PRO A 195 3.00 -6.46 4.07
CA PRO A 195 2.80 -7.39 2.96
C PRO A 195 4.06 -7.55 2.11
N GLU A 196 4.37 -8.78 1.69
CA GLU A 196 5.60 -9.10 0.96
C GLU A 196 5.81 -8.24 -0.30
N PRO A 197 4.80 -7.90 -1.12
CA PRO A 197 5.02 -7.01 -2.26
C PRO A 197 5.62 -5.66 -1.85
N ILE A 198 5.03 -4.97 -0.85
CA ILE A 198 5.54 -3.68 -0.36
C ILE A 198 6.88 -3.85 0.37
N ARG A 199 6.99 -4.87 1.22
CA ARG A 199 8.20 -5.12 2.02
C ARG A 199 9.43 -5.33 1.14
N ASN A 200 9.29 -6.10 0.06
CA ASN A 200 10.39 -6.33 -0.87
C ASN A 200 10.75 -5.05 -1.64
N SER A 201 9.77 -4.27 -2.08
CA SER A 201 10.03 -2.98 -2.73
C SER A 201 10.74 -2.00 -1.80
N ASP A 202 10.33 -1.90 -0.51
CA ASP A 202 10.99 -1.07 0.50
C ASP A 202 12.44 -1.50 0.77
N ILE A 203 12.69 -2.79 0.90
CA ILE A 203 14.05 -3.30 1.14
C ILE A 203 14.95 -3.09 -0.08
N LYS A 204 14.45 -3.40 -1.27
CA LYS A 204 15.21 -3.35 -2.52
C LYS A 204 15.52 -1.92 -2.97
N SER A 205 14.58 -1.00 -2.84
CA SER A 205 14.79 0.42 -3.18
C SER A 205 15.92 1.06 -2.37
N LYS A 206 16.07 0.66 -1.09
CA LYS A 206 17.12 1.15 -0.18
C LYS A 206 18.53 0.68 -0.55
N LEU A 207 18.68 -0.37 -1.34
CA LEU A 207 20.00 -0.89 -1.74
C LEU A 207 20.72 0.02 -2.75
N TYR A 208 20.05 1.05 -3.27
CA TYR A 208 20.60 1.98 -4.26
C TYR A 208 21.23 3.23 -3.65
N PHE A 209 21.27 3.30 -2.30
CA PHE A 209 21.85 4.43 -1.54
C PHE A 209 22.83 3.96 -0.37
#